data_53ed6f334c51f51692945cf6334e0492
#
_entry.id   53ed6f334c51f51692945cf6334e0492
#
_cell.length_a   1.000
_cell.length_b   1.000
_cell.length_c   1.000
_cell.angle_alpha   90.00
_cell.angle_beta   90.00
_cell.angle_gamma   90.00
#
_symmetry.space_group_name_H-M   'P 1'
#
loop_
_entity.id
_entity.type
_entity.pdbx_description
1 polymer ?
#
loop_
_entity_poly.entity_id
_entity_poly.type
_entity_poly.pdbx_seq_one_letter_code
_entity_poly.pdbx_strand_id
1 'polypeptide(L)'
;MSRTGSVDDTPSTRSGRRAPERLVRVGFIPLVDMAVLAAAAEQGFAEREGIRLQLMKDVSWSNIRDRLAFRQFDVAHMLSPMPVASQLHLGSNPYPCFTPFALGRGGNAITLSLELYREMQALAGLDGSEGALANALALKQVVEQRRQAGKKPLVFAMTYPFSSHNYEFRFWLAAAGINPDTDVTMTVVPPPLTVDAMTTRAIDGFCVNAPWNMIAVEKGIGRMVATKADIWPSAPEKVLGVSPEWADENPETLSRLVVALDAAARWCDARENHAALADMMSDQAYLGVPSDLILRLFSGRLTVDPDGRVRHVENYLRFYGQAANFPWTSQALWIYSQMVRWGQVAHSDANLAQVKAAYRPDLYRSMLAGSGTPVPPVDSRVEGLVETFIDGRSFSPDDIPAYVEGFPIRTAANAAVDE
;
A
#
# COMPACT_ATOMS: atom_id res chain seq x y z
N MET A 1 -70.93 -16.56 45.56
CA MET A 1 -70.63 -15.60 44.44
C MET A 1 -69.15 -15.34 44.44
N SER A 2 -68.51 -16.03 43.58
CA SER A 2 -67.03 -16.11 43.46
C SER A 2 -66.55 -15.08 42.40
N ARG A 3 -65.56 -14.26 42.69
CA ARG A 3 -64.86 -13.44 41.71
C ARG A 3 -63.40 -13.92 41.65
N THR A 4 -63.08 -14.56 40.55
CA THR A 4 -61.70 -14.91 40.15
C THR A 4 -61.04 -13.69 39.54
N GLY A 5 -59.92 -13.24 40.12
CA GLY A 5 -59.05 -12.24 39.55
C GLY A 5 -58.05 -12.91 38.62
N SER A 6 -57.98 -12.48 37.37
CA SER A 6 -56.95 -12.87 36.42
C SER A 6 -55.68 -12.07 36.68
N VAL A 7 -54.59 -12.76 36.85
CA VAL A 7 -53.23 -12.17 36.90
C VAL A 7 -52.78 -12.01 35.46
N ASP A 8 -52.53 -10.75 35.05
CA ASP A 8 -51.91 -10.38 33.77
C ASP A 8 -50.40 -10.56 33.89
N ASP A 9 -49.87 -11.59 33.27
CA ASP A 9 -48.45 -11.85 33.13
C ASP A 9 -47.98 -11.21 31.81
N THR A 10 -47.55 -9.92 31.87
CA THR A 10 -46.90 -9.26 30.77
C THR A 10 -45.40 -9.62 30.78
N PRO A 11 -44.85 -10.22 29.73
CA PRO A 11 -43.40 -10.47 29.69
C PRO A 11 -42.62 -9.13 29.54
N SER A 12 -41.83 -8.83 30.57
CA SER A 12 -40.85 -7.77 30.58
C SER A 12 -39.87 -7.99 29.43
N THR A 13 -40.00 -7.18 28.38
CA THR A 13 -38.99 -7.05 27.34
C THR A 13 -37.70 -6.45 27.96
N ARG A 14 -36.74 -7.30 28.27
CA ARG A 14 -35.38 -6.89 28.56
C ARG A 14 -34.83 -6.19 27.31
N SER A 15 -34.90 -4.89 27.26
CA SER A 15 -34.10 -4.03 26.40
C SER A 15 -32.63 -4.32 26.73
N GLY A 16 -31.99 -5.15 25.92
CA GLY A 16 -30.57 -5.37 26.01
C GLY A 16 -29.87 -4.03 25.75
N ARG A 17 -29.36 -3.39 26.79
CA ARG A 17 -28.42 -2.26 26.62
C ARG A 17 -27.24 -2.79 25.82
N ARG A 18 -27.14 -2.40 24.52
CA ARG A 18 -25.91 -2.56 23.74
C ARG A 18 -24.76 -1.95 24.56
N ALA A 19 -23.66 -2.67 24.72
CA ALA A 19 -22.47 -2.11 25.33
C ALA A 19 -22.08 -0.83 24.58
N PRO A 20 -21.58 0.21 25.26
CA PRO A 20 -21.20 1.44 24.60
C PRO A 20 -20.18 1.15 23.52
N GLU A 21 -20.42 1.63 22.31
CA GLU A 21 -19.50 1.51 21.19
C GLU A 21 -18.18 2.22 21.51
N ARG A 22 -17.08 1.51 21.30
CA ARG A 22 -15.74 2.10 21.43
C ARG A 22 -15.43 2.91 20.18
N LEU A 23 -15.20 4.22 20.32
CA LEU A 23 -14.72 5.07 19.23
C LEU A 23 -13.25 4.75 18.93
N VAL A 24 -12.93 4.51 17.64
CA VAL A 24 -11.56 4.35 17.12
C VAL A 24 -11.35 5.35 15.99
N ARG A 25 -10.39 6.25 16.16
CA ARG A 25 -10.00 7.26 15.17
C ARG A 25 -8.97 6.67 14.23
N VAL A 26 -9.27 6.68 12.92
CA VAL A 26 -8.43 6.08 11.88
C VAL A 26 -8.00 7.13 10.87
N GLY A 27 -6.72 7.44 10.81
CA GLY A 27 -6.17 8.32 9.76
C GLY A 27 -6.04 7.58 8.43
N PHE A 28 -6.40 8.23 7.30
CA PHE A 28 -6.23 7.64 5.97
C PHE A 28 -5.91 8.66 4.89
N ILE A 29 -5.29 8.19 3.81
CA ILE A 29 -5.07 8.94 2.56
C ILE A 29 -6.10 8.47 1.52
N PRO A 30 -6.66 9.39 0.67
CA PRO A 30 -7.68 9.06 -0.33
C PRO A 30 -7.08 8.24 -1.49
N LEU A 31 -6.97 6.95 -1.27
CA LEU A 31 -6.51 5.93 -2.21
C LEU A 31 -7.49 4.76 -2.20
N VAL A 32 -7.56 4.02 -3.30
CA VAL A 32 -8.52 2.90 -3.42
C VAL A 32 -8.25 1.80 -2.40
N ASP A 33 -7.03 1.63 -1.96
CA ASP A 33 -6.63 0.60 -0.99
C ASP A 33 -7.07 0.87 0.47
N MET A 34 -7.72 2.04 0.75
CA MET A 34 -8.39 2.27 2.02
C MET A 34 -9.81 1.64 2.09
N ALA A 35 -10.25 1.00 1.00
CA ALA A 35 -11.59 0.43 0.86
C ALA A 35 -12.02 -0.49 2.01
N VAL A 36 -11.09 -1.29 2.56
CA VAL A 36 -11.36 -2.18 3.70
C VAL A 36 -11.76 -1.38 4.95
N LEU A 37 -11.14 -0.23 5.19
CA LEU A 37 -11.47 0.65 6.31
C LEU A 37 -12.85 1.30 6.10
N ALA A 38 -13.12 1.78 4.87
CA ALA A 38 -14.42 2.35 4.52
C ALA A 38 -15.54 1.30 4.66
N ALA A 39 -15.34 0.10 4.12
CA ALA A 39 -16.31 -0.99 4.25
C ALA A 39 -16.52 -1.40 5.72
N ALA A 40 -15.46 -1.43 6.54
CA ALA A 40 -15.59 -1.74 7.96
C ALA A 40 -16.46 -0.73 8.69
N ALA A 41 -16.35 0.55 8.33
CA ALA A 41 -17.15 1.62 8.92
C ALA A 41 -18.61 1.62 8.41
N GLU A 42 -18.81 1.56 7.07
CA GLU A 42 -20.11 1.83 6.45
C GLU A 42 -21.00 0.59 6.31
N GLN A 43 -20.41 -0.62 6.23
CA GLN A 43 -21.16 -1.87 6.08
C GLN A 43 -21.43 -2.55 7.43
N GLY A 44 -21.21 -1.84 8.55
CA GLY A 44 -21.51 -2.31 9.90
C GLY A 44 -20.59 -3.40 10.42
N PHE A 45 -19.45 -3.67 9.78
CA PHE A 45 -18.51 -4.70 10.28
C PHE A 45 -17.90 -4.29 11.61
N ALA A 46 -17.50 -3.05 11.76
CA ALA A 46 -16.97 -2.51 13.01
C ALA A 46 -18.07 -2.42 14.09
N GLU A 47 -19.29 -2.01 13.72
CA GLU A 47 -20.41 -1.89 14.65
C GLU A 47 -20.79 -3.26 15.27
N ARG A 48 -20.74 -4.34 14.48
CA ARG A 48 -20.98 -5.70 14.99
C ARG A 48 -19.98 -6.11 16.06
N GLU A 49 -18.77 -5.57 16.00
CA GLU A 49 -17.71 -5.79 16.99
C GLU A 49 -17.74 -4.74 18.13
N GLY A 50 -18.78 -3.90 18.23
CA GLY A 50 -18.92 -2.87 19.24
C GLY A 50 -17.94 -1.70 19.06
N ILE A 51 -17.48 -1.48 17.84
CA ILE A 51 -16.55 -0.39 17.47
C ILE A 51 -17.25 0.57 16.52
N ARG A 52 -17.06 1.86 16.76
CA ARG A 52 -17.39 2.93 15.81
C ARG A 52 -16.11 3.51 15.24
N LEU A 53 -15.88 3.33 13.94
CA LEU A 53 -14.74 3.93 13.25
C LEU A 53 -15.03 5.39 12.88
N GLN A 54 -14.12 6.27 13.26
CA GLN A 54 -14.09 7.66 12.77
C GLN A 54 -12.94 7.79 11.78
N LEU A 55 -13.27 7.75 10.49
CA LEU A 55 -12.29 7.88 9.42
C LEU A 55 -11.91 9.34 9.23
N MET A 56 -10.63 9.65 9.31
CA MET A 56 -10.07 11.01 9.27
C MET A 56 -9.14 11.15 8.08
N LYS A 57 -9.63 11.83 7.04
CA LYS A 57 -8.90 12.04 5.77
C LYS A 57 -7.71 12.97 5.97
N ASP A 58 -6.59 12.59 5.37
CA ASP A 58 -5.37 13.39 5.34
C ASP A 58 -4.80 13.45 3.91
N VAL A 59 -3.78 14.29 3.69
CA VAL A 59 -3.21 14.55 2.37
C VAL A 59 -1.79 13.99 2.21
N SER A 60 -1.06 13.74 3.30
CA SER A 60 0.33 13.30 3.25
C SER A 60 0.67 12.20 4.24
N TRP A 61 1.61 11.36 3.86
CA TRP A 61 2.09 10.27 4.72
C TRP A 61 2.88 10.77 5.94
N SER A 62 3.52 11.93 5.84
CA SER A 62 4.15 12.58 6.99
C SER A 62 3.13 12.95 8.06
N ASN A 63 1.97 13.51 7.65
CA ASN A 63 0.88 13.80 8.57
C ASN A 63 0.33 12.52 9.21
N ILE A 64 0.12 11.45 8.44
CA ILE A 64 -0.33 10.15 8.97
C ILE A 64 0.62 9.66 10.06
N ARG A 65 1.94 9.68 9.79
CA ARG A 65 2.98 9.32 10.77
C ARG A 65 2.88 10.16 12.04
N ASP A 66 2.90 11.48 11.88
CA ASP A 66 2.99 12.42 13.00
C ASP A 66 1.71 12.41 13.85
N ARG A 67 0.55 12.35 13.20
CA ARG A 67 -0.74 12.30 13.90
C ARG A 67 -0.99 10.98 14.61
N LEU A 68 -0.43 9.86 14.12
CA LEU A 68 -0.40 8.60 14.88
C LEU A 68 0.52 8.74 16.10
N ALA A 69 1.74 9.25 15.91
CA ALA A 69 2.71 9.46 16.97
C ALA A 69 2.19 10.39 18.10
N PHE A 70 1.46 11.44 17.74
CA PHE A 70 0.84 12.38 18.69
C PHE A 70 -0.55 11.95 19.17
N ARG A 71 -0.94 10.68 18.94
CA ARG A 71 -2.23 10.10 19.39
C ARG A 71 -3.48 10.88 18.91
N GLN A 72 -3.38 11.60 17.79
CA GLN A 72 -4.54 12.18 17.12
C GLN A 72 -5.34 11.12 16.37
N PHE A 73 -4.66 10.07 15.93
CA PHE A 73 -5.22 8.80 15.46
C PHE A 73 -4.95 7.70 16.48
N ASP A 74 -5.86 6.76 16.60
CA ASP A 74 -5.69 5.55 17.40
C ASP A 74 -4.96 4.47 16.59
N VAL A 75 -5.31 4.38 15.30
CA VAL A 75 -4.66 3.53 14.30
C VAL A 75 -4.62 4.28 12.96
N ALA A 76 -3.86 3.79 11.99
CA ALA A 76 -3.71 4.47 10.71
C ALA A 76 -3.64 3.51 9.52
N HIS A 77 -4.25 3.93 8.38
CA HIS A 77 -3.91 3.47 7.04
C HIS A 77 -2.49 3.89 6.73
N MET A 78 -1.57 2.95 6.56
CA MET A 78 -0.15 3.23 6.52
C MET A 78 0.53 2.48 5.38
N LEU A 79 1.55 3.08 4.79
CA LEU A 79 2.40 2.41 3.81
C LEU A 79 3.13 1.23 4.47
N SER A 80 3.17 0.08 3.81
CA SER A 80 3.80 -1.13 4.35
C SER A 80 5.27 -0.96 4.80
N PRO A 81 6.11 -0.07 4.20
CA PRO A 81 7.44 0.18 4.72
C PRO A 81 7.52 1.09 5.95
N MET A 82 6.46 1.84 6.28
CA MET A 82 6.53 2.79 7.40
C MET A 82 6.72 2.12 8.76
N PRO A 83 6.04 1.01 9.11
CA PRO A 83 6.33 0.28 10.35
C PRO A 83 7.79 -0.19 10.42
N VAL A 84 8.35 -0.70 9.31
CA VAL A 84 9.75 -1.12 9.24
C VAL A 84 10.69 0.06 9.51
N ALA A 85 10.47 1.18 8.82
CA ALA A 85 11.27 2.40 9.02
C ALA A 85 11.16 2.93 10.45
N SER A 86 9.97 2.88 11.07
CA SER A 86 9.75 3.36 12.43
C SER A 86 10.51 2.53 13.47
N GLN A 87 10.52 1.20 13.32
CA GLN A 87 11.28 0.29 14.19
C GLN A 87 12.79 0.50 14.06
N LEU A 88 13.26 0.88 12.86
CA LEU A 88 14.66 1.22 12.59
C LEU A 88 15.01 2.67 12.95
N HIS A 89 14.10 3.41 13.54
CA HIS A 89 14.26 4.84 13.89
C HIS A 89 14.66 5.73 12.72
N LEU A 90 14.16 5.41 11.49
CA LEU A 90 14.43 6.17 10.29
C LEU A 90 13.40 7.29 10.09
N GLY A 91 13.88 8.43 9.60
CA GLY A 91 13.04 9.60 9.31
C GLY A 91 13.03 10.64 10.41
N SER A 92 12.26 11.71 10.21
CA SER A 92 12.28 12.91 11.06
C SER A 92 11.51 12.78 12.39
N ASN A 93 10.63 11.78 12.51
CA ASN A 93 9.86 11.51 13.74
C ASN A 93 9.69 9.99 13.89
N PRO A 94 10.74 9.31 14.36
CA PRO A 94 10.73 7.86 14.47
C PRO A 94 9.95 7.42 15.72
N TYR A 95 8.62 7.35 15.59
CA TYR A 95 7.76 6.81 16.64
C TYR A 95 7.43 5.36 16.30
N PRO A 96 7.84 4.37 17.14
CA PRO A 96 7.65 2.96 16.81
C PRO A 96 6.19 2.61 16.59
N CYS A 97 5.92 1.92 15.50
CA CYS A 97 4.64 1.31 15.23
C CYS A 97 4.84 -0.09 14.64
N PHE A 98 3.79 -0.89 14.65
CA PHE A 98 3.78 -2.22 14.06
C PHE A 98 2.49 -2.44 13.30
N THR A 99 2.41 -3.55 12.55
CA THR A 99 1.19 -3.96 11.89
C THR A 99 0.80 -5.40 12.22
N PRO A 100 -0.44 -5.63 12.70
CA PRO A 100 -1.00 -6.96 12.84
C PRO A 100 -1.82 -7.38 11.60
N PHE A 101 -2.07 -6.46 10.63
CA PHE A 101 -3.00 -6.70 9.53
C PHE A 101 -2.62 -5.90 8.28
N ALA A 102 -2.42 -6.58 7.16
CA ALA A 102 -2.29 -5.94 5.86
C ALA A 102 -3.68 -5.64 5.28
N LEU A 103 -3.90 -4.42 4.77
CA LEU A 103 -5.19 -3.98 4.23
C LEU A 103 -5.46 -4.49 2.80
N GLY A 104 -4.46 -5.12 2.19
CA GLY A 104 -4.55 -5.71 0.87
C GLY A 104 -3.24 -5.64 0.10
N ARG A 105 -3.30 -6.04 -1.17
CA ARG A 105 -2.16 -6.04 -2.11
C ARG A 105 -2.53 -5.34 -3.41
N GLY A 106 -1.52 -4.82 -4.12
CA GLY A 106 -1.69 -4.27 -5.46
C GLY A 106 -2.10 -2.80 -5.47
N GLY A 107 -2.63 -2.35 -6.62
CA GLY A 107 -3.16 -1.01 -6.81
C GLY A 107 -2.14 0.06 -7.22
N ASN A 108 -0.83 -0.18 -7.11
CA ASN A 108 0.18 0.77 -7.58
C ASN A 108 0.42 0.64 -9.07
N ALA A 109 0.78 1.76 -9.67
CA ALA A 109 1.29 1.79 -11.03
C ALA A 109 2.30 2.92 -11.23
N ILE A 110 3.17 2.74 -12.23
CA ILE A 110 4.08 3.76 -12.73
C ILE A 110 3.44 4.39 -13.96
N THR A 111 3.25 5.71 -13.89
CA THR A 111 2.71 6.52 -14.99
C THR A 111 3.75 7.54 -15.39
N LEU A 112 4.09 7.58 -16.67
CA LEU A 112 4.98 8.57 -17.27
C LEU A 112 4.16 9.64 -17.98
N SER A 113 4.71 10.86 -18.11
CA SER A 113 4.08 11.89 -18.92
C SER A 113 3.97 11.43 -20.38
N LEU A 114 2.90 11.83 -21.03
CA LEU A 114 2.68 11.45 -22.43
C LEU A 114 3.78 12.01 -23.36
N GLU A 115 4.36 13.15 -22.99
CA GLU A 115 5.52 13.73 -23.70
C GLU A 115 6.74 12.81 -23.61
N LEU A 116 7.10 12.37 -22.41
CA LEU A 116 8.19 11.42 -22.19
C LEU A 116 7.94 10.08 -22.90
N TYR A 117 6.71 9.56 -22.82
CA TYR A 117 6.37 8.30 -23.48
C TYR A 117 6.53 8.40 -25.02
N ARG A 118 6.12 9.53 -25.62
CA ARG A 118 6.35 9.77 -27.07
C ARG A 118 7.85 9.86 -27.42
N GLU A 119 8.66 10.45 -26.55
CA GLU A 119 10.13 10.45 -26.73
C GLU A 119 10.66 9.00 -26.71
N MET A 120 10.17 8.16 -25.80
CA MET A 120 10.51 6.72 -25.74
C MET A 120 10.06 5.99 -27.01
N GLN A 121 8.83 6.23 -27.48
CA GLN A 121 8.33 5.62 -28.72
C GLN A 121 9.18 5.96 -29.94
N ALA A 122 9.53 7.24 -30.08
CA ALA A 122 10.34 7.71 -31.22
C ALA A 122 11.76 7.11 -31.21
N LEU A 123 12.33 6.91 -30.01
CA LEU A 123 13.70 6.43 -29.89
C LEU A 123 13.81 4.90 -29.92
N ALA A 124 12.90 4.20 -29.26
CA ALA A 124 12.93 2.75 -29.09
C ALA A 124 11.95 1.98 -29.99
N GLY A 125 11.12 2.67 -30.78
CA GLY A 125 10.15 2.04 -31.70
C GLY A 125 9.00 1.34 -31.01
N LEU A 126 8.54 1.85 -29.85
CA LEU A 126 7.46 1.23 -29.10
C LEU A 126 6.12 1.35 -29.83
N ASP A 127 5.33 0.27 -29.82
CA ASP A 127 3.97 0.23 -30.41
C ASP A 127 2.85 0.35 -29.35
N GLY A 128 3.22 0.40 -28.08
CA GLY A 128 2.31 0.51 -26.95
C GLY A 128 1.85 -0.82 -26.35
N SER A 129 2.33 -1.96 -26.86
CA SER A 129 2.02 -3.30 -26.33
C SER A 129 3.06 -3.80 -25.31
N GLU A 130 4.13 -3.04 -25.09
CA GLU A 130 5.28 -3.46 -24.34
C GLU A 130 4.97 -3.71 -22.87
N GLY A 131 5.60 -4.76 -22.32
CA GLY A 131 5.59 -5.04 -20.89
C GLY A 131 6.44 -4.07 -20.08
N ALA A 132 6.33 -4.16 -18.77
CA ALA A 132 6.97 -3.23 -17.83
C ALA A 132 8.50 -3.13 -17.99
N LEU A 133 9.20 -4.25 -18.20
CA LEU A 133 10.66 -4.24 -18.38
C LEU A 133 11.06 -3.60 -19.71
N ALA A 134 10.33 -3.87 -20.79
CA ALA A 134 10.61 -3.27 -22.10
C ALA A 134 10.40 -1.75 -22.07
N ASN A 135 9.37 -1.26 -21.37
CA ASN A 135 9.18 0.16 -21.11
C ASN A 135 10.36 0.77 -20.32
N ALA A 136 10.88 0.07 -19.29
CA ALA A 136 12.04 0.54 -18.54
C ALA A 136 13.30 0.61 -19.40
N LEU A 137 13.53 -0.37 -20.28
CA LEU A 137 14.66 -0.38 -21.22
C LEU A 137 14.57 0.76 -22.26
N ALA A 138 13.36 1.07 -22.74
CA ALA A 138 13.12 2.20 -23.61
C ALA A 138 13.38 3.55 -22.88
N LEU A 139 12.93 3.65 -21.62
CA LEU A 139 13.23 4.82 -20.79
C LEU A 139 14.74 5.01 -20.60
N LYS A 140 15.51 3.93 -20.44
CA LYS A 140 16.96 4.00 -20.35
C LYS A 140 17.59 4.70 -21.55
N GLN A 141 17.13 4.39 -22.77
CA GLN A 141 17.64 5.04 -23.98
C GLN A 141 17.42 6.56 -23.95
N VAL A 142 16.25 6.99 -23.49
CA VAL A 142 15.95 8.44 -23.32
C VAL A 142 16.86 9.06 -22.26
N VAL A 143 17.06 8.40 -21.12
CA VAL A 143 17.93 8.88 -20.04
C VAL A 143 19.37 9.05 -20.55
N GLU A 144 19.89 8.06 -21.28
CA GLU A 144 21.25 8.09 -21.86
C GLU A 144 21.39 9.20 -22.91
N GLN A 145 20.41 9.35 -23.81
CA GLN A 145 20.41 10.41 -24.83
C GLN A 145 20.38 11.79 -24.18
N ARG A 146 19.54 12.00 -23.16
CA ARG A 146 19.43 13.26 -22.41
C ARG A 146 20.75 13.61 -21.72
N ARG A 147 21.39 12.62 -21.08
CA ARG A 147 22.70 12.77 -20.43
C ARG A 147 23.77 13.19 -21.45
N GLN A 148 23.84 12.52 -22.62
CA GLN A 148 24.80 12.87 -23.69
C GLN A 148 24.56 14.28 -24.25
N ALA A 149 23.31 14.73 -24.30
CA ALA A 149 22.92 16.06 -24.74
C ALA A 149 23.05 17.14 -23.65
N GLY A 150 23.55 16.82 -22.46
CA GLY A 150 23.65 17.74 -21.33
C GLY A 150 22.31 18.29 -20.81
N LYS A 151 21.21 17.61 -21.08
CA LYS A 151 19.88 18.00 -20.57
C LYS A 151 19.75 17.68 -19.09
N LYS A 152 18.85 18.40 -18.39
CA LYS A 152 18.52 18.11 -17.00
C LYS A 152 17.98 16.68 -16.85
N PRO A 153 18.31 15.99 -15.74
CA PRO A 153 17.72 14.69 -15.42
C PRO A 153 16.19 14.75 -15.40
N LEU A 154 15.55 13.62 -15.74
CA LEU A 154 14.12 13.45 -15.57
C LEU A 154 13.76 13.46 -14.07
N VAL A 155 12.59 14.00 -13.74
CA VAL A 155 12.10 14.12 -12.37
C VAL A 155 10.94 13.13 -12.16
N PHE A 156 11.13 12.18 -11.26
CA PHE A 156 10.12 11.19 -10.93
C PHE A 156 9.63 11.35 -9.50
N ALA A 157 8.31 11.24 -9.31
CA ALA A 157 7.70 11.37 -8.01
C ALA A 157 7.33 10.03 -7.38
N MET A 158 7.61 9.91 -6.10
CA MET A 158 7.04 8.91 -5.18
C MET A 158 6.31 9.65 -4.05
N THR A 159 5.55 8.93 -3.24
CA THR A 159 4.67 9.58 -2.27
C THR A 159 5.29 9.78 -0.89
N TYR A 160 6.34 9.02 -0.59
CA TYR A 160 7.08 9.08 0.68
C TYR A 160 8.39 8.28 0.57
N PRO A 161 9.50 8.70 1.21
CA PRO A 161 10.79 8.00 1.12
C PRO A 161 10.73 6.54 1.58
N PHE A 162 9.96 6.24 2.63
CA PHE A 162 9.73 4.88 3.13
C PHE A 162 8.37 4.36 2.64
N SER A 163 8.24 4.20 1.31
CA SER A 163 7.03 3.73 0.65
C SER A 163 7.32 2.58 -0.32
N SER A 164 6.35 1.68 -0.48
CA SER A 164 6.36 0.69 -1.57
C SER A 164 6.51 1.37 -2.93
N HIS A 165 5.87 2.52 -3.15
CA HIS A 165 6.00 3.32 -4.36
C HIS A 165 7.45 3.71 -4.68
N ASN A 166 8.23 4.13 -3.67
CA ASN A 166 9.65 4.46 -3.83
C ASN A 166 10.47 3.22 -4.19
N TYR A 167 10.29 2.12 -3.42
CA TYR A 167 11.09 0.91 -3.66
C TYR A 167 10.72 0.22 -4.97
N GLU A 168 9.45 0.19 -5.35
CA GLU A 168 8.98 -0.35 -6.62
C GLU A 168 9.49 0.47 -7.81
N PHE A 169 9.45 1.79 -7.72
CA PHE A 169 9.95 2.65 -8.78
C PHE A 169 11.47 2.49 -8.95
N ARG A 170 12.22 2.52 -7.85
CA ARG A 170 13.67 2.27 -7.85
C ARG A 170 14.00 0.88 -8.38
N PHE A 171 13.22 -0.13 -8.01
CA PHE A 171 13.42 -1.50 -8.47
C PHE A 171 13.18 -1.62 -9.98
N TRP A 172 12.11 -1.00 -10.50
CA TRP A 172 11.78 -0.96 -11.92
C TRP A 172 12.87 -0.23 -12.74
N LEU A 173 13.33 0.93 -12.29
CA LEU A 173 14.43 1.68 -12.94
C LEU A 173 15.72 0.85 -12.96
N ALA A 174 16.09 0.28 -11.82
CA ALA A 174 17.32 -0.49 -11.68
C ALA A 174 17.30 -1.81 -12.47
N ALA A 175 16.13 -2.43 -12.65
CA ALA A 175 15.98 -3.63 -13.49
C ALA A 175 16.38 -3.38 -14.96
N ALA A 176 16.22 -2.14 -15.45
CA ALA A 176 16.67 -1.71 -16.77
C ALA A 176 18.11 -1.15 -16.78
N GLY A 177 18.75 -1.02 -15.62
CA GLY A 177 20.09 -0.45 -15.52
C GLY A 177 20.12 1.07 -15.43
N ILE A 178 19.02 1.72 -14.97
CA ILE A 178 18.97 3.13 -14.61
C ILE A 178 19.24 3.24 -13.11
N ASN A 179 20.23 4.03 -12.73
CA ASN A 179 20.51 4.31 -11.32
C ASN A 179 19.60 5.44 -10.81
N PRO A 180 18.67 5.17 -9.89
CA PRO A 180 17.70 6.17 -9.43
C PRO A 180 18.33 7.33 -8.62
N ASP A 181 19.57 7.18 -8.15
CA ASP A 181 20.26 8.20 -7.36
C ASP A 181 21.16 9.13 -8.21
N THR A 182 21.56 8.70 -9.43
CA THR A 182 22.49 9.46 -10.27
C THR A 182 21.96 9.82 -11.66
N ASP A 183 21.06 8.98 -12.23
CA ASP A 183 20.62 9.14 -13.61
C ASP A 183 19.32 9.95 -13.73
N VAL A 184 18.55 10.03 -12.64
CA VAL A 184 17.27 10.74 -12.54
C VAL A 184 17.17 11.47 -11.20
N THR A 185 16.14 12.29 -11.04
CA THR A 185 15.81 12.94 -9.75
C THR A 185 14.57 12.33 -9.17
N MET A 186 14.67 11.78 -7.95
CA MET A 186 13.51 11.28 -7.21
C MET A 186 13.00 12.35 -6.26
N THR A 187 11.69 12.66 -6.30
CA THR A 187 11.07 13.67 -5.45
C THR A 187 9.81 13.13 -4.76
N VAL A 188 9.35 13.82 -3.72
CA VAL A 188 8.14 13.46 -2.98
C VAL A 188 6.98 14.36 -3.41
N VAL A 189 5.89 13.75 -3.86
CA VAL A 189 4.62 14.44 -4.15
C VAL A 189 3.47 13.67 -3.48
N PRO A 190 2.65 14.31 -2.65
CA PRO A 190 1.47 13.69 -2.05
C PRO A 190 0.54 13.11 -3.13
N PRO A 191 -0.11 11.94 -2.88
CA PRO A 191 -0.92 11.26 -3.87
C PRO A 191 -1.94 12.14 -4.61
N PRO A 192 -2.76 12.97 -3.94
CA PRO A 192 -3.75 13.81 -4.62
C PRO A 192 -3.16 14.89 -5.52
N LEU A 193 -1.86 15.21 -5.37
CA LEU A 193 -1.18 16.28 -6.11
C LEU A 193 -0.36 15.77 -7.30
N THR A 194 -0.24 14.46 -7.49
CA THR A 194 0.60 13.87 -8.54
C THR A 194 0.14 14.24 -9.96
N VAL A 195 -1.17 14.27 -10.19
CA VAL A 195 -1.75 14.62 -11.49
C VAL A 195 -1.49 16.09 -11.82
N ASP A 196 -1.64 17.00 -10.85
CA ASP A 196 -1.40 18.42 -11.05
C ASP A 196 0.10 18.72 -11.24
N ALA A 197 0.96 18.03 -10.49
CA ALA A 197 2.42 18.14 -10.67
C ALA A 197 2.85 17.68 -12.07
N MET A 198 2.24 16.63 -12.63
CA MET A 198 2.50 16.21 -14.01
C MET A 198 1.92 17.20 -15.02
N THR A 199 0.71 17.73 -14.80
CA THR A 199 0.08 18.72 -15.67
C THR A 199 0.93 19.99 -15.80
N THR A 200 1.53 20.43 -14.70
CA THR A 200 2.42 21.59 -14.66
C THR A 200 3.85 21.30 -15.11
N ARG A 201 4.15 20.06 -15.51
CA ARG A 201 5.50 19.59 -15.91
C ARG A 201 6.54 19.71 -14.79
N ALA A 202 6.11 19.71 -13.54
CA ALA A 202 7.02 19.64 -12.40
C ALA A 202 7.65 18.25 -12.24
N ILE A 203 6.99 17.22 -12.77
CA ILE A 203 7.46 15.83 -12.80
C ILE A 203 7.22 15.19 -14.17
N ASP A 204 8.10 14.27 -14.56
CA ASP A 204 8.03 13.51 -15.80
C ASP A 204 7.29 12.16 -15.63
N GLY A 205 7.11 11.73 -14.40
CA GLY A 205 6.38 10.50 -14.06
C GLY A 205 6.22 10.33 -12.56
N PHE A 206 5.37 9.39 -12.17
CA PHE A 206 5.14 9.08 -10.76
C PHE A 206 4.77 7.61 -10.55
N CYS A 207 5.03 7.12 -9.33
CA CYS A 207 4.48 5.86 -8.81
C CYS A 207 3.56 6.17 -7.64
N VAL A 208 2.30 5.74 -7.76
CA VAL A 208 1.27 5.95 -6.73
C VAL A 208 0.21 4.85 -6.80
N ASN A 209 -0.57 4.67 -5.74
CA ASN A 209 -1.74 3.79 -5.76
C ASN A 209 -2.92 4.46 -6.50
N ALA A 210 -3.83 3.63 -7.01
CA ALA A 210 -5.06 4.09 -7.66
C ALA A 210 -5.87 5.06 -6.74
N PRO A 211 -6.60 6.04 -7.32
CA PRO A 211 -7.02 6.12 -8.72
C PRO A 211 -6.14 7.02 -9.62
N TRP A 212 -5.13 7.68 -9.08
CA TRP A 212 -4.42 8.82 -9.68
C TRP A 212 -3.77 8.49 -11.03
N ASN A 213 -3.31 7.26 -11.21
CA ASN A 213 -2.75 6.77 -12.48
C ASN A 213 -3.79 6.84 -13.63
N MET A 214 -4.97 6.27 -13.41
CA MET A 214 -6.04 6.31 -14.42
C MET A 214 -6.55 7.73 -14.67
N ILE A 215 -6.61 8.58 -13.63
CA ILE A 215 -6.98 9.99 -13.79
C ILE A 215 -5.98 10.73 -14.69
N ALA A 216 -4.68 10.50 -14.54
CA ALA A 216 -3.66 11.10 -15.41
C ALA A 216 -3.82 10.63 -16.87
N VAL A 217 -4.13 9.36 -17.08
CA VAL A 217 -4.38 8.80 -18.41
C VAL A 217 -5.64 9.41 -19.02
N GLU A 218 -6.77 9.43 -18.31
CA GLU A 218 -8.04 9.97 -18.80
C GLU A 218 -8.01 11.49 -19.05
N LYS A 219 -7.15 12.22 -18.33
CA LYS A 219 -6.84 13.64 -18.64
C LYS A 219 -5.94 13.83 -19.87
N GLY A 220 -5.46 12.76 -20.49
CA GLY A 220 -4.61 12.83 -21.67
C GLY A 220 -3.19 13.31 -21.41
N ILE A 221 -2.71 13.25 -20.15
CA ILE A 221 -1.39 13.76 -19.75
C ILE A 221 -0.39 12.66 -19.40
N GLY A 222 -0.86 11.45 -19.14
CA GLY A 222 -0.03 10.33 -18.71
C GLY A 222 -0.28 9.04 -19.46
N ARG A 223 0.69 8.15 -19.43
CA ARG A 223 0.60 6.76 -19.84
C ARG A 223 1.09 5.84 -18.73
N MET A 224 0.31 4.82 -18.42
CA MET A 224 0.68 3.79 -17.45
C MET A 224 1.60 2.77 -18.11
N VAL A 225 2.84 2.64 -17.62
CA VAL A 225 3.90 1.80 -18.22
C VAL A 225 4.21 0.54 -17.43
N ALA A 226 3.86 0.51 -16.15
CA ALA A 226 4.02 -0.67 -15.28
C ALA A 226 2.98 -0.63 -14.17
N THR A 227 2.59 -1.81 -13.69
CA THR A 227 1.80 -1.97 -12.46
C THR A 227 2.64 -2.70 -11.40
N LYS A 228 2.22 -2.62 -10.15
CA LYS A 228 2.82 -3.40 -9.07
C LYS A 228 2.86 -4.90 -9.37
N ALA A 229 1.80 -5.42 -10.01
CA ALA A 229 1.73 -6.81 -10.43
C ALA A 229 2.84 -7.22 -11.42
N ASP A 230 3.39 -6.27 -12.19
CA ASP A 230 4.52 -6.52 -13.09
C ASP A 230 5.86 -6.51 -12.34
N ILE A 231 5.95 -5.87 -11.18
CA ILE A 231 7.22 -5.64 -10.45
C ILE A 231 7.38 -6.67 -9.34
N TRP A 232 6.39 -6.77 -8.46
CA TRP A 232 6.32 -7.72 -7.36
C TRP A 232 4.84 -8.06 -7.05
N PRO A 233 4.27 -9.08 -7.69
CA PRO A 233 2.84 -9.37 -7.63
C PRO A 233 2.27 -9.61 -6.23
N SER A 234 3.05 -10.25 -5.34
CA SER A 234 2.62 -10.58 -3.97
C SER A 234 2.95 -9.50 -2.93
N ALA A 235 3.44 -8.34 -3.37
CA ALA A 235 3.86 -7.28 -2.46
C ALA A 235 2.71 -6.75 -1.56
N PRO A 236 2.97 -6.50 -0.27
CA PRO A 236 2.04 -5.77 0.58
C PRO A 236 1.95 -4.32 0.10
N GLU A 237 0.78 -3.70 0.27
CA GLU A 237 0.67 -2.29 -0.12
C GLU A 237 0.38 -1.40 1.09
N LYS A 238 -0.79 -1.49 1.66
CA LYS A 238 -1.13 -0.77 2.88
C LYS A 238 -1.33 -1.74 4.04
N VAL A 239 -1.05 -1.23 5.22
CA VAL A 239 -1.16 -1.96 6.47
C VAL A 239 -1.90 -1.13 7.51
N LEU A 240 -2.46 -1.79 8.51
CA LEU A 240 -2.96 -1.14 9.71
C LEU A 240 -1.77 -0.79 10.61
N GLY A 241 -1.42 0.49 10.69
CA GLY A 241 -0.39 0.97 11.60
C GLY A 241 -0.95 1.17 13.01
N VAL A 242 -0.27 0.60 14.01
CA VAL A 242 -0.67 0.62 15.42
C VAL A 242 0.53 0.96 16.28
N SER A 243 0.39 1.87 17.26
CA SER A 243 1.42 2.10 18.26
C SER A 243 1.40 1.03 19.35
N PRO A 244 2.56 0.63 19.88
CA PRO A 244 2.64 -0.32 20.99
C PRO A 244 1.80 0.11 22.20
N GLU A 245 1.89 1.38 22.61
CA GLU A 245 1.18 1.90 23.76
C GLU A 245 -0.33 1.84 23.60
N TRP A 246 -0.84 2.18 22.42
CA TRP A 246 -2.29 2.08 22.18
C TRP A 246 -2.76 0.63 22.18
N ALA A 247 -1.98 -0.29 21.61
CA ALA A 247 -2.29 -1.71 21.60
C ALA A 247 -2.32 -2.29 23.02
N ASP A 248 -1.37 -1.91 23.87
CA ASP A 248 -1.29 -2.36 25.27
C ASP A 248 -2.44 -1.79 26.13
N GLU A 249 -2.84 -0.54 25.87
CA GLU A 249 -3.98 0.10 26.52
C GLU A 249 -5.34 -0.44 26.03
N ASN A 250 -5.41 -1.00 24.80
CA ASN A 250 -6.65 -1.38 24.14
C ASN A 250 -6.61 -2.75 23.45
N PRO A 251 -6.10 -3.82 24.10
CA PRO A 251 -5.85 -5.11 23.43
C PRO A 251 -7.14 -5.75 22.88
N GLU A 252 -8.24 -5.66 23.62
CA GLU A 252 -9.54 -6.19 23.20
C GLU A 252 -10.12 -5.39 22.01
N THR A 253 -9.97 -4.07 22.03
CA THR A 253 -10.42 -3.20 20.92
C THR A 253 -9.64 -3.51 19.65
N LEU A 254 -8.33 -3.68 19.74
CA LEU A 254 -7.48 -4.06 18.61
C LEU A 254 -7.89 -5.42 18.03
N SER A 255 -8.14 -6.41 18.90
CA SER A 255 -8.58 -7.74 18.46
C SER A 255 -9.92 -7.68 17.70
N ARG A 256 -10.91 -6.98 18.24
CA ARG A 256 -12.21 -6.78 17.61
C ARG A 256 -12.09 -6.00 16.29
N LEU A 257 -11.21 -4.99 16.24
CA LEU A 257 -10.93 -4.24 15.01
C LEU A 257 -10.37 -5.15 13.92
N VAL A 258 -9.41 -6.02 14.23
CA VAL A 258 -8.83 -6.97 13.26
C VAL A 258 -9.90 -7.94 12.75
N VAL A 259 -10.81 -8.44 13.61
CA VAL A 259 -11.94 -9.27 13.20
C VAL A 259 -12.87 -8.51 12.24
N ALA A 260 -13.20 -7.26 12.55
CA ALA A 260 -14.03 -6.42 11.69
C ALA A 260 -13.37 -6.17 10.32
N LEU A 261 -12.05 -5.91 10.30
CA LEU A 261 -11.29 -5.68 9.07
C LEU A 261 -11.18 -6.96 8.22
N ASP A 262 -11.02 -8.13 8.82
CA ASP A 262 -11.02 -9.41 8.09
C ASP A 262 -12.35 -9.66 7.40
N ALA A 263 -13.46 -9.43 8.09
CA ALA A 263 -14.80 -9.55 7.50
C ALA A 263 -15.04 -8.52 6.39
N ALA A 264 -14.60 -7.26 6.59
CA ALA A 264 -14.69 -6.21 5.59
C ALA A 264 -13.81 -6.51 4.36
N ALA A 265 -12.60 -7.04 4.55
CA ALA A 265 -11.70 -7.43 3.46
C ALA A 265 -12.32 -8.52 2.58
N ARG A 266 -12.96 -9.53 3.18
CA ARG A 266 -13.71 -10.56 2.44
C ARG A 266 -14.84 -9.95 1.62
N TRP A 267 -15.59 -9.03 2.20
CA TRP A 267 -16.67 -8.34 1.51
C TRP A 267 -16.16 -7.50 0.35
N CYS A 268 -15.06 -6.77 0.53
CA CYS A 268 -14.43 -5.96 -0.53
C CYS A 268 -13.89 -6.81 -1.70
N ASP A 269 -13.40 -8.01 -1.45
CA ASP A 269 -12.83 -8.90 -2.49
C ASP A 269 -13.92 -9.64 -3.28
N ALA A 270 -15.13 -9.72 -2.76
CA ALA A 270 -16.27 -10.38 -3.41
C ALA A 270 -16.81 -9.54 -4.57
N ARG A 271 -16.76 -10.08 -5.79
CA ARG A 271 -17.10 -9.36 -7.03
C ARG A 271 -18.52 -8.79 -7.04
N GLU A 272 -19.46 -9.49 -6.44
CA GLU A 272 -20.85 -9.05 -6.29
C GLU A 272 -21.00 -7.74 -5.51
N ASN A 273 -20.02 -7.39 -4.68
CA ASN A 273 -20.03 -6.18 -3.88
C ASN A 273 -19.27 -5.01 -4.54
N HIS A 274 -18.55 -5.25 -5.65
CA HIS A 274 -17.70 -4.22 -6.26
C HIS A 274 -18.47 -2.97 -6.69
N ALA A 275 -19.71 -3.10 -7.18
CA ALA A 275 -20.53 -1.95 -7.54
C ALA A 275 -20.88 -1.10 -6.31
N ALA A 276 -21.37 -1.73 -5.24
CA ALA A 276 -21.68 -1.03 -3.99
C ALA A 276 -20.43 -0.41 -3.35
N LEU A 277 -19.29 -1.13 -3.40
CA LEU A 277 -18.02 -0.61 -2.91
C LEU A 277 -17.55 0.59 -3.73
N ALA A 278 -17.68 0.55 -5.07
CA ALA A 278 -17.31 1.66 -5.95
C ALA A 278 -18.18 2.90 -5.69
N ASP A 279 -19.49 2.72 -5.54
CA ASP A 279 -20.42 3.81 -5.22
C ASP A 279 -20.07 4.46 -3.87
N MET A 280 -19.84 3.65 -2.82
CA MET A 280 -19.42 4.14 -1.51
C MET A 280 -18.10 4.92 -1.59
N MET A 281 -17.08 4.36 -2.26
CA MET A 281 -15.76 4.98 -2.38
C MET A 281 -15.77 6.25 -3.25
N SER A 282 -16.79 6.45 -4.09
CA SER A 282 -16.92 7.65 -4.93
C SER A 282 -17.26 8.91 -4.15
N ASP A 283 -17.76 8.78 -2.92
CA ASP A 283 -18.11 9.91 -2.07
C ASP A 283 -16.90 10.83 -1.81
N GLN A 284 -17.18 12.14 -1.69
CA GLN A 284 -16.16 13.17 -1.39
C GLN A 284 -15.48 12.95 -0.03
N ALA A 285 -16.13 12.26 0.90
CA ALA A 285 -15.52 11.87 2.17
C ALA A 285 -14.34 10.89 1.96
N TYR A 286 -14.35 10.12 0.87
CA TYR A 286 -13.32 9.14 0.52
C TYR A 286 -12.47 9.62 -0.66
N LEU A 287 -12.79 9.18 -1.88
CA LEU A 287 -11.98 9.47 -3.07
C LEU A 287 -12.46 10.71 -3.84
N GLY A 288 -13.78 10.93 -3.93
CA GLY A 288 -14.36 12.01 -4.70
C GLY A 288 -14.14 11.86 -6.21
N VAL A 289 -14.12 10.62 -6.70
CA VAL A 289 -13.94 10.30 -8.15
C VAL A 289 -15.10 9.43 -8.63
N PRO A 290 -15.40 9.40 -9.96
CA PRO A 290 -16.52 8.65 -10.50
C PRO A 290 -16.49 7.16 -10.14
N SER A 291 -17.65 6.58 -9.76
CA SER A 291 -17.74 5.19 -9.34
C SER A 291 -17.41 4.20 -10.46
N ASP A 292 -17.69 4.56 -11.72
CA ASP A 292 -17.32 3.72 -12.89
C ASP A 292 -15.80 3.58 -13.05
N LEU A 293 -15.03 4.63 -12.75
CA LEU A 293 -13.57 4.57 -12.72
C LEU A 293 -13.10 3.60 -11.63
N ILE A 294 -13.68 3.69 -10.42
CA ILE A 294 -13.34 2.80 -9.31
C ILE A 294 -13.71 1.35 -9.63
N LEU A 295 -14.88 1.13 -10.24
CA LEU A 295 -15.33 -0.21 -10.62
C LEU A 295 -14.39 -0.86 -11.66
N ARG A 296 -13.87 -0.07 -12.62
CA ARG A 296 -12.84 -0.55 -13.55
C ARG A 296 -11.56 -0.97 -12.85
N LEU A 297 -11.13 -0.23 -11.81
CA LEU A 297 -9.98 -0.59 -11.00
C LEU A 297 -10.19 -1.92 -10.25
N PHE A 298 -11.34 -2.11 -9.62
CA PHE A 298 -11.67 -3.38 -8.93
C PHE A 298 -11.74 -4.57 -9.88
N SER A 299 -12.20 -4.34 -11.12
CA SER A 299 -12.22 -5.39 -12.14
C SER A 299 -10.88 -5.63 -12.85
N GLY A 300 -9.82 -4.88 -12.50
CA GLY A 300 -8.52 -4.94 -13.15
C GLY A 300 -8.51 -4.45 -14.62
N ARG A 301 -9.53 -3.72 -15.04
CA ARG A 301 -9.63 -3.14 -16.39
C ARG A 301 -9.06 -1.72 -16.39
N LEU A 302 -7.77 -1.62 -16.66
CA LEU A 302 -7.04 -0.36 -16.58
C LEU A 302 -6.97 0.29 -17.95
N THR A 303 -7.47 1.52 -18.07
CA THR A 303 -7.15 2.37 -19.22
C THR A 303 -5.71 2.83 -19.03
N VAL A 304 -4.80 2.38 -19.89
CA VAL A 304 -3.36 2.61 -19.76
C VAL A 304 -2.83 3.70 -20.69
N ASP A 305 -3.61 4.10 -21.69
CA ASP A 305 -3.24 5.09 -22.69
C ASP A 305 -4.44 6.01 -22.98
N PRO A 306 -4.22 7.30 -23.27
CA PRO A 306 -5.28 8.24 -23.66
C PRO A 306 -6.03 7.86 -24.95
N ASP A 307 -5.47 6.99 -25.80
CA ASP A 307 -6.14 6.45 -26.98
C ASP A 307 -7.27 5.45 -26.65
N GLY A 308 -7.47 5.17 -25.35
CA GLY A 308 -8.47 4.23 -24.86
C GLY A 308 -7.99 2.79 -24.75
N ARG A 309 -6.69 2.52 -24.91
CA ARG A 309 -6.13 1.17 -24.74
C ARG A 309 -6.37 0.68 -23.32
N VAL A 310 -7.00 -0.49 -23.22
CA VAL A 310 -7.28 -1.16 -21.94
C VAL A 310 -6.34 -2.34 -21.76
N ARG A 311 -5.74 -2.42 -20.59
CA ARG A 311 -5.00 -3.60 -20.11
C ARG A 311 -5.82 -4.28 -19.02
N HIS A 312 -5.98 -5.59 -19.12
CA HIS A 312 -6.53 -6.39 -18.03
C HIS A 312 -5.38 -6.89 -17.16
N VAL A 313 -5.39 -6.51 -15.88
CA VAL A 313 -4.42 -6.95 -14.87
C VAL A 313 -5.17 -7.76 -13.83
N GLU A 314 -5.02 -9.08 -13.91
CA GLU A 314 -5.64 -9.98 -12.93
C GLU A 314 -5.11 -9.64 -11.53
N ASN A 315 -6.04 -9.55 -10.58
CA ASN A 315 -5.71 -9.21 -9.19
C ASN A 315 -4.95 -7.87 -9.04
N TYR A 316 -5.27 -6.87 -9.88
CA TYR A 316 -4.71 -5.53 -9.76
C TYR A 316 -4.84 -4.97 -8.33
N LEU A 317 -5.98 -5.21 -7.71
CA LEU A 317 -6.25 -5.00 -6.29
C LEU A 317 -6.77 -6.31 -5.70
N ARG A 318 -6.25 -6.70 -4.56
CA ARG A 318 -6.72 -7.85 -3.80
C ARG A 318 -6.86 -7.48 -2.34
N PHE A 319 -8.09 -7.52 -1.85
CA PHE A 319 -8.40 -7.18 -0.46
C PHE A 319 -8.39 -8.39 0.45
N TYR A 320 -8.63 -9.59 -0.09
CA TYR A 320 -8.68 -10.85 0.65
C TYR A 320 -8.16 -12.01 -0.20
N GLY A 321 -8.06 -13.18 0.38
CA GLY A 321 -7.61 -14.39 -0.33
C GLY A 321 -6.08 -14.47 -0.46
N GLN A 322 -5.57 -15.67 -0.68
CA GLN A 322 -4.12 -15.95 -0.78
C GLN A 322 -3.30 -15.31 0.35
N ALA A 323 -3.84 -15.24 1.56
CA ALA A 323 -3.25 -14.60 2.73
C ALA A 323 -2.82 -13.13 2.47
N ALA A 324 -3.64 -12.36 1.73
CA ALA A 324 -3.36 -10.96 1.43
C ALA A 324 -3.29 -10.07 2.67
N ASN A 325 -4.05 -10.44 3.72
CA ASN A 325 -4.11 -9.68 4.98
C ASN A 325 -3.09 -10.16 6.02
N PHE A 326 -2.40 -11.27 5.75
CA PHE A 326 -1.40 -11.80 6.67
C PHE A 326 -0.12 -10.96 6.61
N PRO A 327 0.38 -10.44 7.74
CA PRO A 327 1.60 -9.62 7.78
C PRO A 327 2.84 -10.53 7.72
N TRP A 328 3.24 -10.95 6.51
CA TRP A 328 4.38 -11.83 6.30
C TRP A 328 5.68 -11.16 6.73
N THR A 329 6.42 -11.78 7.63
CA THR A 329 7.74 -11.30 8.05
C THR A 329 8.71 -11.22 6.87
N SER A 330 8.62 -12.15 5.91
CA SER A 330 9.43 -12.09 4.67
C SER A 330 9.23 -10.80 3.87
N GLN A 331 8.02 -10.24 3.86
CA GLN A 331 7.75 -8.97 3.18
C GLN A 331 8.41 -7.79 3.91
N ALA A 332 8.38 -7.75 5.24
CA ALA A 332 9.12 -6.75 6.02
C ALA A 332 10.64 -6.86 5.77
N LEU A 333 11.17 -8.09 5.69
CA LEU A 333 12.58 -8.34 5.43
C LEU A 333 12.99 -7.98 3.99
N TRP A 334 12.12 -8.17 3.00
CA TRP A 334 12.38 -7.66 1.66
C TRP A 334 12.41 -6.14 1.63
N ILE A 335 11.47 -5.47 2.29
CA ILE A 335 11.47 -4.00 2.42
C ILE A 335 12.78 -3.53 3.06
N TYR A 336 13.21 -4.18 4.14
CA TYR A 336 14.49 -3.90 4.78
C TYR A 336 15.68 -4.10 3.83
N SER A 337 15.68 -5.17 3.05
CA SER A 337 16.73 -5.40 2.05
C SER A 337 16.85 -4.26 1.04
N GLN A 338 15.72 -3.63 0.67
CA GLN A 338 15.74 -2.45 -0.20
C GLN A 338 16.23 -1.20 0.56
N MET A 339 15.91 -1.03 1.84
CA MET A 339 16.49 0.04 2.65
C MET A 339 18.02 -0.09 2.75
N VAL A 340 18.53 -1.31 2.93
CA VAL A 340 19.97 -1.60 2.88
C VAL A 340 20.55 -1.35 1.49
N ARG A 341 19.91 -1.85 0.44
CA ARG A 341 20.35 -1.67 -0.96
C ARG A 341 20.52 -0.20 -1.33
N TRP A 342 19.64 0.66 -0.85
CA TRP A 342 19.65 2.10 -1.16
C TRP A 342 20.34 2.95 -0.09
N GLY A 343 21.14 2.32 0.80
CA GLY A 343 21.97 3.01 1.77
C GLY A 343 21.22 3.80 2.85
N GLN A 344 19.93 3.49 3.05
CA GLN A 344 19.12 4.16 4.09
C GLN A 344 19.44 3.64 5.50
N VAL A 345 19.93 2.41 5.60
CA VAL A 345 20.35 1.76 6.83
C VAL A 345 21.42 0.71 6.55
N ALA A 346 22.36 0.50 7.46
CA ALA A 346 23.31 -0.59 7.39
C ALA A 346 22.65 -1.92 7.82
N HIS A 347 23.09 -3.03 7.22
CA HIS A 347 22.65 -4.35 7.67
C HIS A 347 23.31 -4.70 9.00
N SER A 348 22.51 -5.18 9.97
CA SER A 348 22.98 -5.72 11.24
C SER A 348 21.94 -6.66 11.86
N ASP A 349 22.38 -7.55 12.76
CA ASP A 349 21.49 -8.44 13.51
C ASP A 349 20.52 -7.66 14.41
N ALA A 350 20.95 -6.53 14.96
CA ALA A 350 20.10 -5.66 15.76
C ALA A 350 18.95 -5.07 14.91
N ASN A 351 19.28 -4.54 13.74
CA ASN A 351 18.28 -4.03 12.81
C ASN A 351 17.34 -5.14 12.31
N LEU A 352 17.87 -6.33 12.05
CA LEU A 352 17.08 -7.49 11.64
C LEU A 352 16.02 -7.87 12.70
N ALA A 353 16.40 -7.84 13.98
CA ALA A 353 15.48 -8.10 15.09
C ALA A 353 14.36 -7.02 15.18
N GLN A 354 14.71 -5.76 15.00
CA GLN A 354 13.74 -4.64 14.99
C GLN A 354 12.77 -4.76 13.80
N VAL A 355 13.26 -5.10 12.61
CA VAL A 355 12.41 -5.29 11.42
C VAL A 355 11.40 -6.42 11.62
N LYS A 356 11.80 -7.53 12.24
CA LYS A 356 10.88 -8.63 12.56
C LYS A 356 9.77 -8.21 13.52
N ALA A 357 10.00 -7.23 14.38
CA ALA A 357 8.98 -6.70 15.28
C ALA A 357 7.95 -5.77 14.59
N ALA A 358 8.26 -5.28 13.38
CA ALA A 358 7.36 -4.39 12.64
C ALA A 358 6.10 -5.10 12.12
N TYR A 359 6.19 -6.37 11.78
CA TYR A 359 5.08 -7.18 11.28
C TYR A 359 4.76 -8.27 12.30
N ARG A 360 3.49 -8.37 12.72
CA ARG A 360 3.07 -9.19 13.86
C ARG A 360 2.11 -10.32 13.43
N PRO A 361 2.62 -11.36 12.72
CA PRO A 361 1.82 -12.52 12.35
C PRO A 361 1.28 -13.29 13.55
N ASP A 362 1.95 -13.22 14.70
CA ASP A 362 1.52 -13.80 15.98
C ASP A 362 0.20 -13.16 16.45
N LEU A 363 0.10 -11.83 16.40
CA LEU A 363 -1.13 -11.10 16.75
C LEU A 363 -2.24 -11.39 15.76
N TYR A 364 -1.96 -11.42 14.45
CA TYR A 364 -2.94 -11.79 13.44
C TYR A 364 -3.58 -13.15 13.75
N ARG A 365 -2.76 -14.17 14.04
CA ARG A 365 -3.26 -15.53 14.37
C ARG A 365 -4.09 -15.54 15.65
N SER A 366 -3.59 -14.89 16.70
CA SER A 366 -4.29 -14.88 17.99
C SER A 366 -5.63 -14.15 17.91
N MET A 367 -5.70 -13.03 17.20
CA MET A 367 -6.90 -12.20 17.07
C MET A 367 -7.96 -12.85 16.18
N LEU A 368 -7.55 -13.61 15.16
CA LEU A 368 -8.46 -14.32 14.26
C LEU A 368 -8.67 -15.79 14.65
N ALA A 369 -8.18 -16.21 15.81
CA ALA A 369 -8.45 -17.56 16.32
C ALA A 369 -9.97 -17.79 16.46
N GLY A 370 -10.49 -18.82 15.80
CA GLY A 370 -11.94 -19.14 15.84
C GLY A 370 -12.80 -18.36 14.85
N SER A 371 -12.28 -17.40 14.07
CA SER A 371 -13.03 -16.66 13.04
C SER A 371 -13.33 -17.49 11.79
N GLY A 372 -12.67 -18.64 11.63
CA GLY A 372 -12.73 -19.44 10.40
C GLY A 372 -11.84 -18.89 9.26
N THR A 373 -11.04 -17.84 9.51
CA THR A 373 -10.06 -17.33 8.56
C THR A 373 -8.91 -18.33 8.39
N PRO A 374 -8.57 -18.75 7.17
CA PRO A 374 -7.37 -19.56 6.94
C PRO A 374 -6.12 -18.74 7.29
N VAL A 375 -5.32 -19.22 8.24
CA VAL A 375 -4.08 -18.57 8.64
C VAL A 375 -2.86 -19.40 8.25
N PRO A 376 -1.82 -18.79 7.66
CA PRO A 376 -0.58 -19.48 7.36
C PRO A 376 0.09 -20.05 8.62
N PRO A 377 0.65 -21.27 8.55
CA PRO A 377 1.31 -21.89 9.70
C PRO A 377 2.73 -21.32 9.95
N VAL A 378 3.29 -20.62 8.97
CA VAL A 378 4.64 -20.03 9.03
C VAL A 378 4.56 -18.51 8.94
N ASP A 379 5.57 -17.81 9.48
CA ASP A 379 5.62 -16.35 9.48
C ASP A 379 6.28 -15.78 8.22
N SER A 380 7.07 -16.60 7.56
CA SER A 380 7.97 -16.18 6.49
C SER A 380 7.96 -17.20 5.35
N ARG A 381 8.25 -16.71 4.16
CA ARG A 381 8.37 -17.53 2.94
C ARG A 381 9.43 -16.94 2.01
N VAL A 382 9.84 -17.68 1.00
CA VAL A 382 10.62 -17.12 -0.11
C VAL A 382 9.68 -16.33 -1.00
N GLU A 383 9.95 -15.05 -1.19
CA GLU A 383 9.19 -14.19 -2.11
C GLU A 383 9.71 -14.34 -3.54
N GLY A 384 8.82 -14.28 -4.52
CA GLY A 384 9.19 -14.37 -5.94
C GLY A 384 9.35 -15.79 -6.50
N LEU A 385 9.02 -16.85 -5.75
CA LEU A 385 9.08 -18.23 -6.27
C LEU A 385 7.92 -18.58 -7.21
N VAL A 386 6.71 -18.16 -6.85
CA VAL A 386 5.48 -18.46 -7.62
C VAL A 386 5.13 -17.31 -8.54
N GLU A 387 5.25 -16.10 -8.01
CA GLU A 387 5.00 -14.84 -8.71
C GLU A 387 6.33 -14.08 -8.74
N THR A 388 7.08 -14.20 -9.85
CA THR A 388 8.45 -13.70 -9.98
C THR A 388 8.53 -12.17 -9.93
N PHE A 389 9.61 -11.64 -9.36
CA PHE A 389 9.95 -10.24 -9.51
C PHE A 389 10.28 -9.89 -10.97
N ILE A 390 10.15 -8.63 -11.34
CA ILE A 390 10.43 -8.14 -12.71
C ILE A 390 11.85 -8.49 -13.20
N ASP A 391 12.82 -8.65 -12.31
CA ASP A 391 14.20 -9.03 -12.63
C ASP A 391 14.44 -10.56 -12.61
N GLY A 392 13.38 -11.34 -12.39
CA GLY A 392 13.42 -12.82 -12.37
C GLY A 392 14.07 -13.43 -11.12
N ARG A 393 14.45 -12.63 -10.12
CA ARG A 393 15.05 -13.10 -8.88
C ARG A 393 14.00 -13.56 -7.88
N SER A 394 14.42 -14.36 -6.91
CA SER A 394 13.66 -14.64 -5.70
C SER A 394 14.39 -14.06 -4.49
N PHE A 395 13.65 -13.76 -3.43
CA PHE A 395 14.17 -13.26 -2.17
C PHE A 395 14.00 -14.31 -1.09
N SER A 396 15.13 -14.84 -0.56
CA SER A 396 15.14 -15.59 0.69
C SER A 396 15.42 -14.65 1.86
N PRO A 397 14.60 -14.68 2.91
CA PRO A 397 14.85 -13.90 4.11
C PRO A 397 16.06 -14.36 4.93
N ASP A 398 16.66 -15.50 4.58
CA ASP A 398 17.76 -16.12 5.34
C ASP A 398 19.13 -15.50 5.03
N ASP A 399 19.28 -14.84 3.87
CA ASP A 399 20.55 -14.23 3.46
C ASP A 399 20.33 -12.89 2.74
N ILE A 400 20.05 -11.87 3.52
CA ILE A 400 19.82 -10.49 3.03
C ILE A 400 21.11 -9.89 2.45
N PRO A 401 22.31 -10.04 3.05
CA PRO A 401 23.54 -9.52 2.47
C PRO A 401 23.79 -10.04 1.05
N ALA A 402 23.75 -11.34 0.84
CA ALA A 402 23.98 -11.91 -0.49
C ALA A 402 22.92 -11.46 -1.51
N TYR A 403 21.65 -11.35 -1.09
CA TYR A 403 20.59 -10.80 -1.94
C TYR A 403 20.90 -9.37 -2.39
N VAL A 404 21.32 -8.50 -1.47
CA VAL A 404 21.67 -7.10 -1.76
C VAL A 404 22.94 -6.99 -2.60
N GLU A 405 23.97 -7.76 -2.29
CA GLU A 405 25.23 -7.79 -3.04
C GLU A 405 25.05 -8.26 -4.48
N GLY A 406 24.07 -9.12 -4.73
CA GLY A 406 23.71 -9.59 -6.05
C GLY A 406 23.18 -8.52 -7.00
N PHE A 407 22.84 -7.31 -6.55
CA PHE A 407 22.35 -6.23 -7.42
C PHE A 407 23.49 -5.43 -8.02
N PRO A 408 23.52 -5.20 -9.36
CA PRO A 408 24.54 -4.37 -10.01
C PRO A 408 24.41 -2.89 -9.65
N ILE A 409 23.19 -2.42 -9.35
CA ILE A 409 22.89 -1.05 -8.93
C ILE A 409 22.45 -1.07 -7.48
N ARG A 410 23.29 -0.47 -6.64
CA ARG A 410 23.06 -0.26 -5.21
C ARG A 410 23.84 0.95 -4.74
N THR A 411 23.39 1.59 -3.69
CA THR A 411 24.12 2.67 -3.03
C THR A 411 25.12 2.04 -2.06
N ALA A 412 26.39 2.43 -2.11
CA ALA A 412 27.34 2.03 -1.08
C ALA A 412 26.83 2.54 0.28
N ALA A 413 26.72 1.65 1.27
CA ALA A 413 26.42 2.08 2.61
C ALA A 413 27.42 3.18 2.98
N ASN A 414 26.95 4.37 3.37
CA ASN A 414 27.80 5.36 3.99
C ASN A 414 28.47 4.65 5.18
N ALA A 415 29.78 4.50 5.13
CA ALA A 415 30.54 4.07 6.28
C ALA A 415 30.09 4.98 7.42
N ALA A 416 29.60 4.36 8.49
CA ALA A 416 29.16 5.10 9.65
C ALA A 416 30.22 6.14 9.98
N VAL A 417 29.82 7.39 10.00
CA VAL A 417 30.60 8.44 10.63
C VAL A 417 30.46 8.11 12.11
N ASP A 418 31.44 7.37 12.62
CA ASP A 418 31.68 7.28 14.05
C ASP A 418 32.10 8.67 14.52
N GLU A 419 31.16 9.40 15.15
CA GLU A 419 31.44 10.47 16.10
C GLU A 419 30.38 10.46 17.20
#